data_77dcf12f0bd7e1c056224ccd5c4088bc
#
_entry.id   77dcf12f0bd7e1c056224ccd5c4088bc
#
_cell.length_a   1.000
_cell.length_b   1.000
_cell.length_c   1.000
_cell.angle_alpha   90.00
_cell.angle_beta   90.00
_cell.angle_gamma   90.00
#
_symmetry.space_group_name_H-M   'P 1'
#
loop_
_entity.id
_entity.type
_entity.pdbx_description
1 polymer ?
#
loop_
_entity_poly.entity_id
_entity_poly.type
_entity_poly.pdbx_seq_one_letter_code
_entity_poly.pdbx_strand_id
1 'polypeptide(L)'
;MGTAGADYLPLAFNDKIAAPPEFKSFFSEKLVYIPNSYYVNSHLQAFGAQPPRSLQLDESGEKAWEGNGREGDGRGNEGRYFDAVMEARKDEFLPPDGPVICNFNQIYKVDGETYATWMGVLEKEPAASLWLRTEGENTHDVLLQNAKRLRVNARRIVFAKWAPTSASHVRRIALASLSLDTPLYNSMTTACDALWAGVPLVTTPGEKMVSRLGASILLALNVPWLVARDTAEYAALGALIVRAAAMQFNAAKLRAEAAVAEIAALVAATKVEGKRKRKNKPVDVVAAVAGSRKAKEVRPGAGAEVLTPQQLLLVHLKDAFHRARLESSLFNMEAKADQIVTGLRLAWEIYSSPTHSRGHRGRASKGYWTRIYHTNSDNYSST
;
A
#
# COMPACT_ATOMS: atom_id res chain seq x y z
N MET A 1 -22.60 -0.78 -13.74
CA MET A 1 -23.27 -1.43 -12.61
C MET A 1 -22.92 -2.89 -12.65
N GLY A 2 -23.02 -3.63 -11.52
CA GLY A 2 -22.49 -4.98 -11.38
C GLY A 2 -23.53 -6.08 -11.36
N THR A 3 -24.68 -5.92 -12.03
CA THR A 3 -25.66 -7.00 -12.21
C THR A 3 -25.10 -8.07 -13.14
N ALA A 4 -25.35 -9.34 -12.84
CA ALA A 4 -25.10 -10.45 -13.76
C ALA A 4 -26.18 -10.55 -14.84
N GLY A 5 -27.39 -10.02 -14.57
CA GLY A 5 -28.50 -9.97 -15.51
C GLY A 5 -29.04 -11.35 -15.90
N ALA A 6 -28.80 -12.37 -15.07
CA ALA A 6 -29.19 -13.76 -15.34
C ALA A 6 -30.31 -14.20 -14.42
N ASP A 7 -31.42 -14.65 -14.99
CA ASP A 7 -32.63 -15.04 -14.23
C ASP A 7 -32.40 -16.19 -13.25
N TYR A 8 -31.39 -17.02 -13.50
CA TYR A 8 -31.02 -18.14 -12.62
C TYR A 8 -30.07 -17.73 -11.49
N LEU A 9 -29.62 -16.47 -11.43
CA LEU A 9 -28.84 -15.90 -10.35
C LEU A 9 -29.69 -14.95 -9.50
N PRO A 10 -30.47 -15.45 -8.55
CA PRO A 10 -31.42 -14.62 -7.82
C PRO A 10 -30.78 -13.73 -6.76
N LEU A 11 -29.52 -13.99 -6.38
CA LEU A 11 -28.82 -13.32 -5.28
C LEU A 11 -27.46 -12.86 -5.71
N ALA A 12 -27.04 -11.67 -5.25
CA ALA A 12 -25.66 -11.17 -5.36
C ALA A 12 -25.17 -10.74 -3.99
N PHE A 13 -24.00 -11.25 -3.59
CA PHE A 13 -23.30 -10.81 -2.38
C PHE A 13 -22.53 -9.53 -2.66
N ASN A 14 -22.73 -8.54 -1.81
CA ASN A 14 -22.09 -7.24 -1.97
C ASN A 14 -21.90 -6.56 -0.62
N ASP A 15 -21.29 -5.38 -0.60
CA ASP A 15 -21.28 -4.49 0.55
C ASP A 15 -21.95 -3.16 0.20
N LYS A 16 -22.28 -2.37 1.23
CA LYS A 16 -22.99 -1.12 1.08
C LYS A 16 -22.19 -0.02 0.38
N ILE A 17 -20.88 -0.15 0.30
CA ILE A 17 -20.00 0.84 -0.34
C ILE A 17 -19.89 0.53 -1.83
N ALA A 18 -19.66 -0.73 -2.18
CA ALA A 18 -19.52 -1.15 -3.58
C ALA A 18 -20.89 -1.13 -4.31
N ALA A 19 -21.97 -1.53 -3.63
CA ALA A 19 -23.34 -1.48 -4.15
C ALA A 19 -24.26 -0.75 -3.15
N PRO A 20 -24.24 0.57 -3.11
CA PRO A 20 -25.10 1.35 -2.21
C PRO A 20 -26.57 0.99 -2.36
N PRO A 21 -27.36 0.99 -1.27
CA PRO A 21 -28.78 0.62 -1.30
C PRO A 21 -29.62 1.44 -2.28
N GLU A 22 -29.27 2.69 -2.51
CA GLU A 22 -29.89 3.60 -3.49
C GLU A 22 -29.73 3.15 -4.93
N PHE A 23 -28.71 2.32 -5.22
CA PHE A 23 -28.46 1.75 -6.56
C PHE A 23 -29.08 0.37 -6.77
N LYS A 24 -29.88 -0.11 -5.79
CA LYS A 24 -30.51 -1.42 -5.84
C LYS A 24 -31.34 -1.67 -7.10
N SER A 25 -31.98 -0.64 -7.64
CA SER A 25 -32.80 -0.73 -8.86
C SER A 25 -32.01 -1.10 -10.12
N PHE A 26 -30.67 -0.97 -10.08
CA PHE A 26 -29.80 -1.32 -11.20
C PHE A 26 -29.35 -2.79 -11.18
N PHE A 27 -29.75 -3.55 -10.17
CA PHE A 27 -29.44 -4.99 -10.06
C PHE A 27 -30.71 -5.81 -10.32
N SER A 28 -30.59 -6.85 -11.14
CA SER A 28 -31.64 -7.85 -11.32
C SER A 28 -31.71 -8.79 -10.12
N GLU A 29 -30.58 -9.00 -9.44
CA GLU A 29 -30.43 -9.84 -8.28
C GLU A 29 -30.92 -9.13 -6.99
N LYS A 30 -31.33 -9.92 -6.01
CA LYS A 30 -31.49 -9.44 -4.64
C LYS A 30 -30.11 -9.31 -3.99
N LEU A 31 -29.79 -8.14 -3.46
CA LEU A 31 -28.49 -7.89 -2.83
C LEU A 31 -28.48 -8.46 -1.40
N VAL A 32 -27.50 -9.29 -1.11
CA VAL A 32 -27.14 -9.74 0.23
C VAL A 32 -25.91 -8.94 0.66
N TYR A 33 -26.10 -8.06 1.65
CA TYR A 33 -25.01 -7.21 2.13
C TYR A 33 -24.18 -7.93 3.17
N ILE A 34 -22.88 -8.09 2.86
CA ILE A 34 -21.88 -8.58 3.79
C ILE A 34 -21.31 -7.37 4.55
N PRO A 35 -21.07 -7.49 5.86
CA PRO A 35 -20.37 -6.46 6.63
C PRO A 35 -18.99 -6.15 6.06
N ASN A 36 -18.57 -4.88 6.15
CA ASN A 36 -17.31 -4.37 5.64
C ASN A 36 -17.20 -4.47 4.12
N SER A 37 -16.18 -5.13 3.56
CA SER A 37 -16.01 -5.31 2.12
C SER A 37 -16.46 -6.70 1.67
N TYR A 38 -17.15 -6.78 0.53
CA TYR A 38 -17.50 -8.07 -0.07
C TYR A 38 -16.28 -8.75 -0.73
N TYR A 39 -15.21 -8.01 -0.95
CA TYR A 39 -14.04 -8.53 -1.62
C TYR A 39 -13.29 -9.54 -0.75
N VAL A 40 -13.10 -10.73 -1.30
CA VAL A 40 -12.35 -11.82 -0.66
C VAL A 40 -10.91 -11.85 -1.17
N ASN A 41 -9.97 -12.16 -0.28
CA ASN A 41 -8.55 -12.29 -0.64
C ASN A 41 -7.89 -13.35 0.25
N SER A 42 -6.70 -13.81 -0.11
CA SER A 42 -5.98 -14.87 0.61
C SER A 42 -4.61 -14.41 1.12
N HIS A 43 -4.40 -13.10 1.30
CA HIS A 43 -3.09 -12.57 1.66
C HIS A 43 -2.58 -13.11 2.99
N LEU A 44 -3.43 -13.15 4.03
CA LEU A 44 -3.04 -13.68 5.33
C LEU A 44 -2.62 -15.15 5.26
N GLN A 45 -3.35 -15.98 4.50
CA GLN A 45 -3.04 -17.40 4.31
C GLN A 45 -1.80 -17.61 3.44
N ALA A 46 -1.63 -16.79 2.41
CA ALA A 46 -0.52 -16.92 1.46
C ALA A 46 0.82 -16.41 2.01
N PHE A 47 0.79 -15.36 2.82
CA PHE A 47 1.99 -14.64 3.26
C PHE A 47 2.23 -14.69 4.78
N GLY A 48 1.29 -15.23 5.55
CA GLY A 48 1.34 -15.26 7.02
C GLY A 48 1.11 -13.88 7.65
N ALA A 49 1.07 -13.83 8.98
CA ALA A 49 0.84 -12.60 9.74
C ALA A 49 1.99 -11.57 9.63
N GLN A 50 3.17 -12.04 9.26
CA GLN A 50 4.34 -11.17 9.08
C GLN A 50 4.30 -10.50 7.71
N PRO A 51 4.63 -9.19 7.60
CA PRO A 51 4.83 -8.58 6.30
C PRO A 51 5.97 -9.29 5.54
N PRO A 52 6.03 -9.16 4.20
CA PRO A 52 7.17 -9.63 3.45
C PRO A 52 8.44 -9.07 4.10
N ARG A 53 9.29 -9.94 4.62
CA ARG A 53 10.50 -9.58 5.41
C ARG A 53 11.49 -8.67 4.70
N SER A 54 11.27 -8.34 3.44
CA SER A 54 12.18 -7.60 2.59
C SER A 54 12.41 -6.14 3.01
N LEU A 55 11.57 -5.56 3.89
CA LEU A 55 11.65 -4.14 4.25
C LEU A 55 11.36 -3.87 5.74
N GLN A 56 11.38 -4.87 6.59
CA GLN A 56 11.31 -4.66 8.04
C GLN A 56 12.72 -4.67 8.63
N LEU A 57 13.06 -3.56 9.28
CA LEU A 57 14.00 -3.59 10.38
C LEU A 57 13.26 -4.30 11.52
N ASP A 58 13.68 -5.48 11.95
CA ASP A 58 13.29 -5.96 13.26
C ASP A 58 13.95 -5.07 14.31
N GLU A 59 13.38 -5.04 15.51
CA GLU A 59 13.90 -4.23 16.61
C GLU A 59 15.35 -4.63 17.02
N SER A 60 15.81 -5.81 16.58
CA SER A 60 17.17 -6.30 16.77
C SER A 60 18.11 -5.98 15.60
N GLY A 61 17.58 -5.58 14.45
CA GLY A 61 18.37 -5.25 13.26
C GLY A 61 19.04 -6.45 12.58
N GLU A 62 18.71 -7.67 12.93
CA GLU A 62 19.55 -8.80 12.55
C GLU A 62 19.07 -9.66 11.38
N LYS A 63 17.88 -9.57 10.82
CA LYS A 63 17.48 -10.46 9.71
C LYS A 63 16.37 -9.92 8.82
N ALA A 64 16.61 -8.88 8.06
CA ALA A 64 15.64 -8.41 7.06
C ALA A 64 15.96 -8.82 5.62
N TRP A 65 17.16 -9.28 5.33
CA TRP A 65 17.58 -9.63 3.97
C TRP A 65 18.51 -10.85 3.97
N GLU A 66 18.08 -11.93 3.31
CA GLU A 66 18.98 -13.03 2.91
C GLU A 66 19.76 -12.65 1.63
N GLY A 67 20.39 -11.51 1.62
CA GLY A 67 21.40 -11.14 0.65
C GLY A 67 22.76 -11.31 1.32
N ASN A 68 23.74 -11.82 0.59
CA ASN A 68 25.13 -12.06 1.01
C ASN A 68 25.84 -10.82 1.60
N GLY A 69 25.22 -10.11 2.53
CA GLY A 69 25.82 -9.02 3.28
C GLY A 69 26.86 -9.58 4.25
N ARG A 70 28.12 -9.30 3.99
CA ARG A 70 29.23 -9.65 4.88
C ARG A 70 28.95 -9.12 6.27
N GLU A 71 28.85 -10.00 7.25
CA GLU A 71 28.85 -9.64 8.67
C GLU A 71 30.10 -8.79 8.95
N GLY A 72 29.90 -7.60 9.52
CA GLY A 72 30.98 -6.82 10.12
C GLY A 72 31.46 -5.55 9.42
N ASP A 73 30.66 -4.93 8.50
CA ASP A 73 31.10 -3.69 7.82
C ASP A 73 30.97 -2.39 8.66
N GLY A 74 30.59 -2.50 9.91
CA GLY A 74 30.50 -1.35 10.83
C GLY A 74 29.33 -0.38 10.56
N ARG A 75 28.53 -0.63 9.53
CA ARG A 75 27.34 0.18 9.22
C ARG A 75 26.16 -0.23 10.10
N GLY A 76 25.48 0.75 10.67
CA GLY A 76 24.26 0.50 11.44
C GLY A 76 23.13 -0.08 10.57
N ASN A 77 22.11 -0.65 11.21
CA ASN A 77 20.97 -1.28 10.54
C ASN A 77 20.28 -0.39 9.50
N GLU A 78 20.18 0.93 9.76
CA GLU A 78 19.60 1.90 8.80
C GLU A 78 20.41 1.99 7.49
N GLY A 79 21.74 1.94 7.59
CA GLY A 79 22.60 1.98 6.39
C GLY A 79 22.44 0.72 5.53
N ARG A 80 22.37 -0.45 6.15
CA ARG A 80 22.16 -1.74 5.45
C ARG A 80 20.79 -1.81 4.79
N TYR A 81 19.76 -1.32 5.48
CA TYR A 81 18.42 -1.21 4.92
C TYR A 81 18.37 -0.30 3.69
N PHE A 82 19.02 0.86 3.77
CA PHE A 82 19.08 1.79 2.64
C PHE A 82 19.79 1.15 1.42
N ASP A 83 20.93 0.48 1.64
CA ASP A 83 21.65 -0.21 0.58
C ASP A 83 20.81 -1.33 -0.06
N ALA A 84 20.08 -2.11 0.74
CA ALA A 84 19.18 -3.16 0.25
C ALA A 84 18.04 -2.60 -0.58
N VAL A 85 17.44 -1.47 -0.17
CA VAL A 85 16.41 -0.77 -0.95
C VAL A 85 16.99 -0.24 -2.27
N MET A 86 18.21 0.30 -2.25
CA MET A 86 18.88 0.79 -3.47
C MET A 86 19.16 -0.34 -4.47
N GLU A 87 19.63 -1.49 -4.00
CA GLU A 87 19.87 -2.64 -4.87
C GLU A 87 18.56 -3.19 -5.45
N ALA A 88 17.52 -3.34 -4.62
CA ALA A 88 16.21 -3.77 -5.08
C ALA A 88 15.59 -2.79 -6.09
N ARG A 89 15.78 -1.47 -5.92
CA ARG A 89 15.36 -0.46 -6.91
C ARG A 89 16.10 -0.61 -8.24
N LYS A 90 17.40 -0.87 -8.20
CA LYS A 90 18.21 -1.09 -9.39
C LYS A 90 17.73 -2.31 -10.17
N ASP A 91 17.40 -3.41 -9.49
CA ASP A 91 16.86 -4.63 -10.10
C ASP A 91 15.52 -4.37 -10.82
N GLU A 92 14.72 -3.43 -10.33
CA GLU A 92 13.44 -3.03 -10.92
C GLU A 92 13.55 -1.80 -11.85
N PHE A 93 14.76 -1.35 -12.18
CA PHE A 93 15.03 -0.16 -13.01
C PHE A 93 14.46 1.16 -12.44
N LEU A 94 14.19 1.18 -11.16
CA LEU A 94 13.70 2.38 -10.49
C LEU A 94 14.83 3.38 -10.28
N PRO A 95 14.54 4.70 -10.29
CA PRO A 95 15.52 5.70 -9.93
C PRO A 95 16.08 5.45 -8.52
N PRO A 96 17.38 5.70 -8.31
CA PRO A 96 17.96 5.57 -6.99
C PRO A 96 17.37 6.55 -5.99
N ASP A 97 16.89 7.69 -6.46
CA ASP A 97 16.39 8.78 -5.65
C ASP A 97 14.89 9.02 -5.84
N GLY A 98 14.25 9.54 -4.80
CA GLY A 98 12.88 10.03 -4.83
C GLY A 98 11.80 8.96 -4.60
N PRO A 99 10.56 9.42 -4.39
CA PRO A 99 9.42 8.55 -4.18
C PRO A 99 8.96 7.87 -5.47
N VAL A 100 8.37 6.70 -5.32
CA VAL A 100 7.81 5.92 -6.43
C VAL A 100 6.30 5.80 -6.25
N ILE A 101 5.55 6.25 -7.23
CA ILE A 101 4.11 5.99 -7.36
C ILE A 101 3.95 4.72 -8.18
N CYS A 102 3.16 3.77 -7.73
CA CYS A 102 2.91 2.56 -8.51
C CYS A 102 1.45 2.40 -8.92
N ASN A 103 1.24 1.75 -10.06
CA ASN A 103 -0.02 1.13 -10.43
C ASN A 103 0.26 -0.15 -11.22
N PHE A 104 -0.15 -1.29 -10.68
CA PHE A 104 0.06 -2.59 -11.29
C PHE A 104 -1.24 -3.19 -11.87
N ASN A 105 -2.26 -2.36 -12.07
CA ASN A 105 -3.45 -2.77 -12.78
C ASN A 105 -3.16 -3.08 -14.25
N GLN A 106 -4.05 -3.85 -14.84
CA GLN A 106 -4.08 -4.03 -16.30
C GLN A 106 -4.30 -2.68 -16.96
N ILE A 107 -3.54 -2.41 -18.02
CA ILE A 107 -3.50 -1.10 -18.67
C ILE A 107 -4.86 -0.65 -19.23
N TYR A 108 -5.75 -1.58 -19.59
CA TYR A 108 -7.10 -1.24 -20.06
C TYR A 108 -7.97 -0.53 -19.01
N LYS A 109 -7.57 -0.55 -17.75
CA LYS A 109 -8.24 0.19 -16.65
C LYS A 109 -7.82 1.66 -16.60
N VAL A 110 -6.75 2.02 -17.29
CA VAL A 110 -6.17 3.38 -17.29
C VAL A 110 -6.69 4.12 -18.50
N ASP A 111 -7.59 5.08 -18.28
CA ASP A 111 -8.05 6.00 -19.32
C ASP A 111 -7.18 7.26 -19.38
N GLY A 112 -7.47 8.11 -20.38
CA GLY A 112 -6.72 9.33 -20.62
C GLY A 112 -6.81 10.35 -19.50
N GLU A 113 -7.95 10.45 -18.80
CA GLU A 113 -8.16 11.36 -17.67
C GLU A 113 -7.39 10.90 -16.44
N THR A 114 -7.46 9.62 -16.13
CA THR A 114 -6.67 8.99 -15.06
C THR A 114 -5.17 9.21 -15.29
N TYR A 115 -4.70 8.94 -16.52
CA TYR A 115 -3.29 9.14 -16.83
C TYR A 115 -2.87 10.61 -16.75
N ALA A 116 -3.69 11.54 -17.26
CA ALA A 116 -3.43 12.98 -17.14
C ALA A 116 -3.39 13.45 -15.68
N THR A 117 -4.27 12.93 -14.84
CA THR A 117 -4.28 13.22 -13.41
C THR A 117 -2.98 12.75 -12.73
N TRP A 118 -2.48 11.55 -13.05
CA TRP A 118 -1.19 11.07 -12.55
C TRP A 118 -0.01 11.93 -13.03
N MET A 119 -0.05 12.40 -14.28
CA MET A 119 0.95 13.36 -14.78
C MET A 119 0.91 14.68 -14.02
N GLY A 120 -0.27 15.17 -13.65
CA GLY A 120 -0.42 16.37 -12.81
C GLY A 120 0.15 16.18 -11.40
N VAL A 121 0.07 14.98 -10.82
CA VAL A 121 0.76 14.65 -9.56
C VAL A 121 2.28 14.67 -9.75
N LEU A 122 2.77 14.07 -10.82
CA LEU A 122 4.21 14.07 -11.14
C LEU A 122 4.74 15.48 -11.41
N GLU A 123 3.98 16.35 -12.06
CA GLU A 123 4.37 17.73 -12.31
C GLU A 123 4.60 18.50 -10.99
N LYS A 124 3.70 18.29 -10.01
CA LYS A 124 3.81 18.92 -8.68
C LYS A 124 4.95 18.35 -7.83
N GLU A 125 5.36 17.12 -8.09
CA GLU A 125 6.38 16.41 -7.31
C GLU A 125 7.52 15.93 -8.24
N PRO A 126 8.45 16.83 -8.62
CA PRO A 126 9.47 16.56 -9.65
C PRO A 126 10.41 15.38 -9.35
N ALA A 127 10.62 15.05 -8.06
CA ALA A 127 11.45 13.93 -7.65
C ALA A 127 10.75 12.57 -7.77
N ALA A 128 9.44 12.54 -7.99
CA ALA A 128 8.67 11.29 -8.04
C ALA A 128 8.77 10.61 -9.41
N SER A 129 8.63 9.29 -9.43
CA SER A 129 8.51 8.46 -10.63
C SER A 129 7.22 7.66 -10.59
N LEU A 130 6.67 7.34 -11.76
CA LEU A 130 5.50 6.48 -11.90
C LEU A 130 5.94 5.11 -12.42
N TRP A 131 5.58 4.06 -11.70
CA TRP A 131 5.96 2.69 -11.98
C TRP A 131 4.72 1.88 -12.36
N LEU A 132 4.64 1.48 -13.61
CA LEU A 132 3.48 0.84 -14.21
C LEU A 132 3.76 -0.60 -14.62
N ARG A 133 2.78 -1.48 -14.44
CA ARG A 133 2.77 -2.76 -15.11
C ARG A 133 2.03 -2.63 -16.44
N THR A 134 2.70 -2.95 -17.52
CA THR A 134 2.09 -3.01 -18.85
C THR A 134 2.84 -4.01 -19.72
N GLU A 135 2.17 -4.52 -20.72
CA GLU A 135 2.68 -5.47 -21.67
C GLU A 135 2.66 -4.82 -23.07
N GLY A 136 3.72 -5.06 -23.83
CA GLY A 136 3.84 -4.59 -25.23
C GLY A 136 4.49 -3.22 -25.40
N GLU A 137 5.49 -3.17 -26.28
CA GLU A 137 6.27 -1.98 -26.61
C GLU A 137 5.41 -0.81 -27.12
N ASN A 138 4.41 -1.10 -27.97
CA ASN A 138 3.50 -0.07 -28.46
C ASN A 138 2.77 0.68 -27.34
N THR A 139 2.41 -0.03 -26.27
CA THR A 139 1.76 0.60 -25.11
C THR A 139 2.74 1.51 -24.36
N HIS A 140 4.00 1.08 -24.22
CA HIS A 140 5.06 1.91 -23.62
C HIS A 140 5.22 3.21 -24.40
N ASP A 141 5.33 3.14 -25.73
CA ASP A 141 5.51 4.31 -26.59
C ASP A 141 4.36 5.30 -26.47
N VAL A 142 3.12 4.81 -26.46
CA VAL A 142 1.93 5.66 -26.27
C VAL A 142 1.96 6.39 -24.93
N LEU A 143 2.28 5.67 -23.84
CA LEU A 143 2.35 6.27 -22.51
C LEU A 143 3.49 7.29 -22.41
N LEU A 144 4.67 6.99 -22.95
CA LEU A 144 5.82 7.91 -22.95
C LEU A 144 5.55 9.16 -23.81
N GLN A 145 4.89 9.03 -24.94
CA GLN A 145 4.49 10.16 -25.79
C GLN A 145 3.46 11.04 -25.07
N ASN A 146 2.46 10.45 -24.40
CA ASN A 146 1.48 11.21 -23.66
C ASN A 146 2.11 11.92 -22.44
N ALA A 147 3.06 11.28 -21.72
CA ALA A 147 3.80 11.96 -20.68
C ALA A 147 4.51 13.21 -21.18
N LYS A 148 5.21 13.13 -22.33
CA LYS A 148 5.87 14.28 -22.97
C LYS A 148 4.86 15.38 -23.33
N ARG A 149 3.70 15.02 -23.89
CA ARG A 149 2.61 15.97 -24.23
C ARG A 149 2.12 16.70 -22.98
N LEU A 150 2.07 16.01 -21.85
CA LEU A 150 1.67 16.54 -20.55
C LEU A 150 2.85 17.13 -19.76
N ARG A 151 3.95 17.45 -20.43
CA ARG A 151 5.14 18.12 -19.88
C ARG A 151 5.86 17.37 -18.78
N VAL A 152 5.65 16.05 -18.68
CA VAL A 152 6.38 15.19 -17.76
C VAL A 152 7.55 14.52 -18.48
N ASN A 153 8.73 14.53 -17.86
CA ASN A 153 9.89 13.83 -18.40
C ASN A 153 9.59 12.32 -18.46
N ALA A 154 9.60 11.76 -19.67
CA ALA A 154 9.29 10.36 -19.92
C ALA A 154 10.21 9.37 -19.16
N ARG A 155 11.44 9.78 -18.79
CA ARG A 155 12.36 8.95 -17.97
C ARG A 155 11.81 8.67 -16.55
N ARG A 156 10.81 9.41 -16.12
CA ARG A 156 10.13 9.22 -14.83
C ARG A 156 9.02 8.17 -14.90
N ILE A 157 8.72 7.66 -16.10
CA ILE A 157 7.77 6.57 -16.29
C ILE A 157 8.58 5.28 -16.43
N VAL A 158 8.45 4.39 -15.45
CA VAL A 158 9.17 3.12 -15.37
C VAL A 158 8.19 1.98 -15.60
N PHE A 159 8.58 0.98 -16.37
CA PHE A 159 7.77 -0.19 -16.61
C PHE A 159 8.29 -1.38 -15.83
N ALA A 160 7.39 -2.00 -15.05
CA ALA A 160 7.72 -3.13 -14.21
C ALA A 160 7.95 -4.39 -15.03
N LYS A 161 8.97 -5.16 -14.67
CA LYS A 161 9.17 -6.51 -15.19
C LYS A 161 8.03 -7.45 -14.76
N TRP A 162 7.91 -8.58 -15.42
CA TRP A 162 7.06 -9.66 -14.93
C TRP A 162 7.60 -10.21 -13.60
N ALA A 163 6.73 -10.35 -12.60
CA ALA A 163 7.08 -11.02 -11.35
C ALA A 163 6.67 -12.50 -11.42
N PRO A 164 7.59 -13.45 -11.22
CA PRO A 164 7.29 -14.87 -11.42
C PRO A 164 6.34 -15.46 -10.37
N THR A 165 6.25 -14.86 -9.19
CA THR A 165 5.39 -15.31 -8.09
C THR A 165 4.64 -14.15 -7.44
N SER A 166 3.50 -14.43 -6.80
CA SER A 166 2.77 -13.43 -6.01
C SER A 166 3.62 -12.88 -4.87
N ALA A 167 4.46 -13.71 -4.25
CA ALA A 167 5.37 -13.27 -3.19
C ALA A 167 6.41 -12.26 -3.69
N SER A 168 7.03 -12.52 -4.85
CA SER A 168 7.97 -11.57 -5.46
C SER A 168 7.26 -10.28 -5.90
N HIS A 169 6.00 -10.39 -6.35
CA HIS A 169 5.18 -9.24 -6.70
C HIS A 169 4.89 -8.36 -5.48
N VAL A 170 4.37 -8.92 -4.41
CA VAL A 170 4.09 -8.17 -3.17
C VAL A 170 5.37 -7.57 -2.60
N ARG A 171 6.48 -8.32 -2.62
CA ARG A 171 7.79 -7.85 -2.15
C ARG A 171 8.26 -6.60 -2.89
N ARG A 172 8.22 -6.60 -4.23
CA ARG A 172 8.67 -5.43 -5.00
C ARG A 172 7.75 -4.22 -4.84
N ILE A 173 6.42 -4.42 -4.64
CA ILE A 173 5.48 -3.32 -4.40
C ILE A 173 5.92 -2.47 -3.20
N ALA A 174 6.52 -3.08 -2.18
CA ALA A 174 7.03 -2.37 -1.01
C ALA A 174 8.10 -1.30 -1.32
N LEU A 175 8.68 -1.30 -2.52
CA LEU A 175 9.57 -0.23 -3.01
C LEU A 175 8.81 1.05 -3.38
N ALA A 176 7.49 0.97 -3.55
CA ALA A 176 6.66 2.13 -3.84
C ALA A 176 6.31 2.91 -2.56
N SER A 177 6.07 4.19 -2.73
CA SER A 177 5.64 5.10 -1.66
C SER A 177 4.12 5.28 -1.64
N LEU A 178 3.48 5.08 -2.78
CA LEU A 178 2.05 5.30 -2.99
C LEU A 178 1.57 4.43 -4.16
N SER A 179 0.37 3.87 -4.01
CA SER A 179 -0.41 3.33 -5.12
C SER A 179 -1.55 4.30 -5.47
N LEU A 180 -1.67 4.67 -6.73
CA LEU A 180 -2.79 5.45 -7.24
C LEU A 180 -3.77 4.53 -7.94
N ASP A 181 -5.02 4.51 -7.48
CA ASP A 181 -6.06 3.65 -8.05
C ASP A 181 -6.53 4.15 -9.43
N THR A 182 -7.22 3.30 -10.15
CA THR A 182 -7.87 3.60 -11.44
C THR A 182 -9.35 3.90 -11.24
N PRO A 183 -9.82 5.17 -11.31
CA PRO A 183 -11.16 5.58 -10.89
C PRO A 183 -12.31 4.91 -11.64
N LEU A 184 -12.18 4.65 -12.95
CA LEU A 184 -13.25 4.03 -13.73
C LEU A 184 -13.43 2.54 -13.44
N TYR A 185 -12.34 1.85 -13.13
CA TYR A 185 -12.32 0.43 -12.78
C TYR A 185 -11.22 0.20 -11.77
N ASN A 186 -11.59 0.19 -10.50
CA ASN A 186 -10.65 0.14 -9.40
C ASN A 186 -9.75 -1.11 -9.41
N SER A 187 -8.65 -0.97 -8.71
CA SER A 187 -7.83 -2.09 -8.26
C SER A 187 -8.65 -3.03 -7.40
N MET A 188 -8.34 -4.30 -7.52
CA MET A 188 -8.94 -5.37 -6.70
C MET A 188 -7.82 -6.09 -5.93
N THR A 189 -7.34 -7.20 -6.48
CA THR A 189 -6.20 -7.94 -5.92
C THR A 189 -4.98 -7.04 -5.79
N THR A 190 -4.68 -6.23 -6.80
CA THR A 190 -3.54 -5.28 -6.77
C THR A 190 -3.66 -4.19 -5.70
N ALA A 191 -4.89 -3.81 -5.30
CA ALA A 191 -5.09 -2.96 -4.13
C ALA A 191 -4.70 -3.69 -2.83
N CYS A 192 -5.18 -4.93 -2.68
CA CYS A 192 -4.83 -5.74 -1.52
C CYS A 192 -3.33 -6.06 -1.49
N ASP A 193 -2.69 -6.31 -2.64
CA ASP A 193 -1.23 -6.50 -2.75
C ASP A 193 -0.47 -5.26 -2.25
N ALA A 194 -0.88 -4.05 -2.68
CA ALA A 194 -0.26 -2.80 -2.25
C ALA A 194 -0.43 -2.58 -0.74
N LEU A 195 -1.65 -2.71 -0.23
CA LEU A 195 -1.97 -2.53 1.18
C LEU A 195 -1.28 -3.58 2.06
N TRP A 196 -1.19 -4.83 1.57
CA TRP A 196 -0.45 -5.90 2.26
C TRP A 196 1.05 -5.59 2.32
N ALA A 197 1.61 -5.03 1.25
CA ALA A 197 3.00 -4.56 1.20
C ALA A 197 3.27 -3.30 2.04
N GLY A 198 2.26 -2.72 2.70
CA GLY A 198 2.37 -1.49 3.49
C GLY A 198 2.39 -0.21 2.65
N VAL A 199 1.96 -0.28 1.41
CA VAL A 199 1.89 0.87 0.50
C VAL A 199 0.49 1.47 0.52
N PRO A 200 0.33 2.75 0.88
CA PRO A 200 -0.97 3.41 0.88
C PRO A 200 -1.58 3.45 -0.53
N LEU A 201 -2.89 3.29 -0.59
CA LEU A 201 -3.69 3.40 -1.81
C LEU A 201 -4.57 4.64 -1.70
N VAL A 202 -4.55 5.52 -2.69
CA VAL A 202 -5.53 6.60 -2.83
C VAL A 202 -6.52 6.22 -3.93
N THR A 203 -7.81 6.35 -3.64
CA THR A 203 -8.90 6.05 -4.57
C THR A 203 -9.96 7.15 -4.55
N THR A 204 -10.80 7.18 -5.57
CA THR A 204 -12.04 7.98 -5.59
C THR A 204 -13.18 7.10 -6.13
N PRO A 205 -14.32 7.02 -5.42
CA PRO A 205 -15.44 6.18 -5.84
C PRO A 205 -16.22 6.84 -6.97
N GLY A 206 -16.55 6.05 -8.00
CA GLY A 206 -17.44 6.45 -9.07
C GLY A 206 -18.87 5.90 -8.88
N GLU A 207 -19.64 5.89 -9.96
CA GLU A 207 -21.03 5.41 -9.95
C GLU A 207 -21.15 3.88 -10.06
N LYS A 208 -20.21 3.24 -10.74
CA LYS A 208 -20.26 1.79 -10.99
C LYS A 208 -19.71 1.01 -9.80
N MET A 209 -20.23 -0.19 -9.55
CA MET A 209 -19.71 -1.08 -8.50
C MET A 209 -18.19 -1.27 -8.61
N VAL A 210 -17.69 -1.50 -9.82
CA VAL A 210 -16.24 -1.71 -10.08
C VAL A 210 -15.39 -0.47 -9.83
N SER A 211 -15.98 0.72 -9.77
CA SER A 211 -15.32 1.99 -9.44
C SER A 211 -15.48 2.40 -7.96
N ARG A 212 -15.98 1.50 -7.12
CA ARG A 212 -16.22 1.75 -5.68
C ARG A 212 -15.49 0.76 -4.80
N LEU A 213 -14.83 -0.23 -5.41
CA LEU A 213 -14.17 -1.30 -4.66
C LEU A 213 -12.96 -0.81 -3.87
N GLY A 214 -12.18 0.14 -4.41
CA GLY A 214 -11.09 0.78 -3.67
C GLY A 214 -11.58 1.43 -2.37
N ALA A 215 -12.69 2.15 -2.42
CA ALA A 215 -13.32 2.74 -1.22
C ALA A 215 -13.80 1.66 -0.25
N SER A 216 -14.45 0.60 -0.74
CA SER A 216 -14.89 -0.53 0.08
C SER A 216 -13.71 -1.17 0.84
N ILE A 217 -12.60 -1.41 0.15
CA ILE A 217 -11.38 -1.98 0.73
C ILE A 217 -10.78 -1.06 1.80
N LEU A 218 -10.64 0.24 1.51
CA LEU A 218 -10.05 1.20 2.45
C LEU A 218 -10.91 1.41 3.69
N LEU A 219 -12.24 1.43 3.55
CA LEU A 219 -13.15 1.50 4.68
C LEU A 219 -13.10 0.23 5.55
N ALA A 220 -12.96 -0.95 4.92
CA ALA A 220 -12.76 -2.20 5.66
C ALA A 220 -11.44 -2.25 6.44
N LEU A 221 -10.43 -1.49 6.00
CA LEU A 221 -9.17 -1.27 6.71
C LEU A 221 -9.24 -0.14 7.75
N ASN A 222 -10.38 0.53 7.88
CA ASN A 222 -10.54 1.70 8.74
C ASN A 222 -9.60 2.88 8.39
N VAL A 223 -9.38 3.11 7.10
CA VAL A 223 -8.57 4.23 6.57
C VAL A 223 -9.36 5.11 5.59
N PRO A 224 -10.49 5.69 6.02
CA PRO A 224 -11.41 6.44 5.15
C PRO A 224 -10.77 7.70 4.53
N TRP A 225 -9.75 8.28 5.14
CA TRP A 225 -9.07 9.50 4.70
C TRP A 225 -8.27 9.33 3.40
N LEU A 226 -8.12 8.10 2.89
CA LEU A 226 -7.52 7.82 1.59
C LEU A 226 -8.55 7.66 0.47
N VAL A 227 -9.84 7.83 0.79
CA VAL A 227 -10.94 7.87 -0.16
C VAL A 227 -11.25 9.32 -0.49
N ALA A 228 -10.82 9.76 -1.66
CA ALA A 228 -11.07 11.11 -2.15
C ALA A 228 -12.52 11.28 -2.60
N ARG A 229 -13.08 12.47 -2.45
CA ARG A 229 -14.44 12.82 -2.88
C ARG A 229 -14.55 13.01 -4.38
N ASP A 230 -13.47 13.51 -4.99
CA ASP A 230 -13.40 13.84 -6.40
C ASP A 230 -11.97 13.71 -6.94
N THR A 231 -11.79 13.91 -8.25
CA THR A 231 -10.49 13.84 -8.95
C THR A 231 -9.49 14.88 -8.44
N ALA A 232 -9.96 16.06 -8.02
CA ALA A 232 -9.07 17.12 -7.52
C ALA A 232 -8.49 16.76 -6.16
N GLU A 233 -9.32 16.25 -5.24
CA GLU A 233 -8.87 15.76 -3.94
C GLU A 233 -8.01 14.51 -4.09
N TYR A 234 -8.34 13.59 -5.01
CA TYR A 234 -7.51 12.43 -5.34
C TYR A 234 -6.10 12.85 -5.75
N ALA A 235 -5.97 13.81 -6.67
CA ALA A 235 -4.68 14.33 -7.08
C ALA A 235 -3.93 15.06 -5.94
N ALA A 236 -4.66 15.81 -5.11
CA ALA A 236 -4.09 16.54 -3.98
C ALA A 236 -3.55 15.58 -2.90
N LEU A 237 -4.32 14.55 -2.54
CA LEU A 237 -3.89 13.50 -1.60
C LEU A 237 -2.68 12.75 -2.15
N GLY A 238 -2.70 12.38 -3.44
CA GLY A 238 -1.56 11.75 -4.11
C GLY A 238 -0.29 12.61 -3.99
N ALA A 239 -0.36 13.89 -4.33
CA ALA A 239 0.77 14.80 -4.23
C ALA A 239 1.26 14.98 -2.78
N LEU A 240 0.34 15.07 -1.81
CA LEU A 240 0.68 15.21 -0.39
C LEU A 240 1.48 14.02 0.13
N ILE A 241 1.03 12.78 -0.16
CA ILE A 241 1.70 11.56 0.28
C ILE A 241 3.07 11.42 -0.39
N VAL A 242 3.16 11.71 -1.68
CA VAL A 242 4.42 11.68 -2.43
C VAL A 242 5.42 12.69 -1.88
N ARG A 243 4.98 13.90 -1.55
CA ARG A 243 5.83 14.93 -0.92
C ARG A 243 6.33 14.48 0.45
N ALA A 244 5.47 13.89 1.26
CA ALA A 244 5.86 13.34 2.56
C ALA A 244 6.92 12.23 2.40
N ALA A 245 6.75 11.36 1.41
CA ALA A 245 7.72 10.31 1.09
C ALA A 245 9.07 10.89 0.61
N ALA A 246 9.05 11.95 -0.21
CA ALA A 246 10.27 12.63 -0.66
C ALA A 246 11.06 13.22 0.52
N MET A 247 10.37 13.82 1.50
CA MET A 247 11.02 14.36 2.70
C MET A 247 11.66 13.25 3.54
N GLN A 248 10.97 12.12 3.74
CA GLN A 248 11.54 10.98 4.47
C GLN A 248 12.74 10.38 3.76
N PHE A 249 12.64 10.21 2.43
CA PHE A 249 13.73 9.69 1.61
C PHE A 249 14.98 10.58 1.72
N ASN A 250 14.83 11.89 1.58
CA ASN A 250 15.93 12.84 1.69
C ASN A 250 16.55 12.83 3.10
N ALA A 251 15.74 12.77 4.15
CA ALA A 251 16.24 12.68 5.52
C ALA A 251 17.04 11.38 5.75
N ALA A 252 16.55 10.23 5.26
CA ALA A 252 17.26 8.96 5.34
C ALA A 252 18.59 8.99 4.57
N LYS A 253 18.59 9.57 3.37
CA LYS A 253 19.80 9.76 2.54
C LYS A 253 20.84 10.60 3.26
N LEU A 254 20.46 11.75 3.81
CA LEU A 254 21.35 12.63 4.56
C LEU A 254 21.96 11.95 5.80
N ARG A 255 21.17 11.14 6.52
CA ARG A 255 21.68 10.35 7.65
C ARG A 255 22.70 9.29 7.22
N ALA A 256 22.43 8.59 6.11
CA ALA A 256 23.35 7.61 5.55
C ALA A 256 24.66 8.26 5.09
N GLU A 257 24.60 9.39 4.40
CA GLU A 257 25.78 10.16 3.97
C GLU A 257 26.58 10.67 5.18
N ALA A 258 25.92 11.18 6.22
CA ALA A 258 26.57 11.62 7.45
C ALA A 258 27.29 10.45 8.17
N ALA A 259 26.64 9.30 8.28
CA ALA A 259 27.25 8.09 8.85
C ALA A 259 28.48 7.63 8.08
N VAL A 260 28.42 7.64 6.75
CA VAL A 260 29.56 7.32 5.89
C VAL A 260 30.72 8.30 6.09
N ALA A 261 30.42 9.61 6.17
CA ALA A 261 31.42 10.64 6.42
C ALA A 261 32.08 10.49 7.82
N GLU A 262 31.30 10.14 8.83
CA GLU A 262 31.81 9.88 10.19
C GLU A 262 32.74 8.67 10.20
N ILE A 263 32.35 7.57 9.56
CA ILE A 263 33.22 6.38 9.41
C ILE A 263 34.50 6.72 8.65
N ALA A 264 34.41 7.47 7.57
CA ALA A 264 35.58 7.89 6.79
C ALA A 264 36.55 8.75 7.64
N ALA A 265 36.01 9.67 8.44
CA ALA A 265 36.80 10.49 9.38
C ALA A 265 37.50 9.64 10.45
N LEU A 266 36.80 8.66 11.04
CA LEU A 266 37.38 7.70 11.99
C LEU A 266 38.50 6.87 11.37
N VAL A 267 38.31 6.35 10.16
CA VAL A 267 39.35 5.59 9.41
C VAL A 267 40.54 6.48 9.08
N ALA A 268 40.35 7.74 8.73
CA ALA A 268 41.41 8.70 8.49
C ALA A 268 42.23 8.99 9.77
N ALA A 269 41.55 9.18 10.91
CA ALA A 269 42.16 9.44 12.22
C ALA A 269 43.02 8.25 12.67
N THR A 270 42.53 7.02 12.50
CA THR A 270 43.30 5.80 12.84
C THR A 270 44.56 5.60 11.96
N LYS A 271 44.48 6.01 10.67
CA LYS A 271 45.65 6.00 9.77
C LYS A 271 46.69 7.03 10.16
N VAL A 272 46.31 8.18 10.70
CA VAL A 272 47.23 9.22 11.19
C VAL A 272 47.94 8.78 12.46
N GLU A 273 47.20 8.16 13.41
CA GLU A 273 47.78 7.60 14.64
C GLU A 273 48.75 6.43 14.35
N GLY A 274 48.41 5.55 13.39
CA GLY A 274 49.28 4.46 12.95
C GLY A 274 50.60 4.93 12.34
N LYS A 275 50.67 6.12 11.73
CA LYS A 275 51.94 6.74 11.29
C LYS A 275 52.77 7.32 12.42
N ARG A 276 52.16 7.71 13.55
CA ARG A 276 52.86 8.20 14.74
C ARG A 276 53.41 7.10 15.65
N LYS A 277 52.84 5.87 15.61
CA LYS A 277 53.26 4.74 16.44
C LYS A 277 53.78 3.57 15.61
N ARG A 278 54.88 3.75 14.85
CA ARG A 278 55.66 2.62 14.38
C ARG A 278 56.52 2.08 15.54
N LYS A 279 55.87 1.52 16.54
CA LYS A 279 56.39 0.49 17.48
C LYS A 279 55.20 -0.06 18.26
N ASN A 280 54.89 -1.36 18.04
CA ASN A 280 54.00 -2.24 18.79
C ASN A 280 52.52 -2.35 18.36
N LYS A 281 52.23 -3.58 17.90
CA LYS A 281 50.94 -4.32 17.77
C LYS A 281 49.85 -3.76 16.87
N PRO A 282 49.21 -4.59 16.04
CA PRO A 282 48.03 -4.20 15.28
C PRO A 282 46.87 -3.87 16.24
N VAL A 283 46.38 -2.66 16.16
CA VAL A 283 45.20 -2.23 16.89
C VAL A 283 43.98 -2.85 16.20
N ASP A 284 43.23 -3.64 16.96
CA ASP A 284 41.94 -4.17 16.53
C ASP A 284 40.97 -3.01 16.32
N VAL A 285 40.70 -2.67 15.07
CA VAL A 285 39.86 -1.54 14.68
C VAL A 285 38.44 -1.74 15.19
N VAL A 286 37.99 -3.00 15.31
CA VAL A 286 36.67 -3.36 15.82
C VAL A 286 36.54 -3.03 17.31
N ALA A 287 37.61 -3.28 18.11
CA ALA A 287 37.65 -2.95 19.52
C ALA A 287 37.75 -1.43 19.78
N ALA A 288 38.41 -0.67 18.91
CA ALA A 288 38.49 0.79 18.99
C ALA A 288 37.11 1.47 18.73
N VAL A 289 36.33 0.95 17.78
CA VAL A 289 34.98 1.41 17.49
C VAL A 289 34.03 1.07 18.65
N ALA A 290 34.12 -0.12 19.24
CA ALA A 290 33.32 -0.53 20.37
C ALA A 290 33.67 0.26 21.67
N GLY A 291 34.94 0.61 21.85
CA GLY A 291 35.41 1.41 23.00
C GLY A 291 34.99 2.88 22.94
N SER A 292 34.93 3.47 21.76
CA SER A 292 34.49 4.85 21.57
C SER A 292 33.00 5.06 21.90
N ARG A 293 32.17 4.03 21.72
CA ARG A 293 30.74 4.07 22.08
C ARG A 293 30.47 4.11 23.59
N LYS A 294 31.41 3.65 24.44
CA LYS A 294 31.27 3.73 25.93
C LYS A 294 31.61 5.10 26.52
N ALA A 295 32.20 6.02 25.76
CA ALA A 295 32.69 7.30 26.27
C ALA A 295 31.80 8.50 25.95
N LYS A 296 30.67 8.31 25.22
CA LYS A 296 29.66 9.36 25.07
C LYS A 296 28.27 8.76 25.32
N GLU A 297 27.86 8.71 26.56
CA GLU A 297 26.46 8.95 26.92
C GLU A 297 26.10 10.32 26.33
N VAL A 298 25.57 10.32 25.13
CA VAL A 298 24.91 11.49 24.56
C VAL A 298 23.65 11.68 25.36
N ARG A 299 23.68 12.67 26.26
CA ARG A 299 22.47 13.15 26.93
C ARG A 299 21.40 13.39 25.86
N PRO A 300 20.15 12.92 26.06
CA PRO A 300 19.05 13.25 25.19
C PRO A 300 18.70 14.72 25.43
N GLY A 301 19.22 15.59 24.60
CA GLY A 301 18.97 17.00 24.80
C GLY A 301 19.79 17.88 23.88
N ALA A 302 19.60 17.77 22.58
CA ALA A 302 19.71 18.82 21.56
C ALA A 302 19.58 18.13 20.19
N GLY A 303 18.40 18.17 19.60
CA GLY A 303 18.19 17.74 18.22
C GLY A 303 17.38 16.44 18.05
N ALA A 304 16.37 16.19 18.87
CA ALA A 304 15.24 15.41 18.42
C ALA A 304 14.63 16.22 17.26
N GLU A 305 15.01 15.83 16.03
CA GLU A 305 14.47 16.42 14.80
C GLU A 305 12.95 16.24 14.88
N VAL A 306 12.24 17.34 15.14
CA VAL A 306 10.77 17.35 15.20
C VAL A 306 10.31 17.00 13.79
N LEU A 307 9.75 15.81 13.62
CA LEU A 307 9.20 15.37 12.36
C LEU A 307 8.18 16.40 11.86
N THR A 308 8.28 16.79 10.61
CA THR A 308 7.27 17.67 10.01
C THR A 308 5.91 16.97 10.01
N PRO A 309 4.79 17.71 9.99
CA PRO A 309 3.46 17.10 9.91
C PRO A 309 3.32 16.09 8.76
N GLN A 310 3.99 16.33 7.62
CA GLN A 310 3.99 15.43 6.45
C GLN A 310 4.76 14.14 6.73
N GLN A 311 5.90 14.21 7.41
CA GLN A 311 6.66 13.03 7.83
C GLN A 311 5.90 12.20 8.85
N LEU A 312 5.24 12.85 9.81
CA LEU A 312 4.34 12.21 10.78
C LEU A 312 3.18 11.52 10.07
N LEU A 313 2.57 12.16 9.07
CA LEU A 313 1.48 11.56 8.29
C LEU A 313 1.89 10.21 7.70
N LEU A 314 3.06 10.13 7.05
CA LEU A 314 3.50 8.88 6.42
C LEU A 314 3.85 7.79 7.44
N VAL A 315 4.44 8.15 8.58
CA VAL A 315 4.67 7.22 9.71
C VAL A 315 3.34 6.67 10.22
N HIS A 316 2.38 7.56 10.52
CA HIS A 316 1.06 7.15 10.98
C HIS A 316 0.31 6.29 9.97
N LEU A 317 0.43 6.60 8.67
CA LEU A 317 -0.16 5.77 7.62
C LEU A 317 0.43 4.37 7.61
N LYS A 318 1.76 4.23 7.66
CA LYS A 318 2.44 2.92 7.70
C LYS A 318 2.06 2.13 8.95
N ASP A 319 2.03 2.77 10.10
CA ASP A 319 1.61 2.13 11.36
C ASP A 319 0.14 1.71 11.31
N ALA A 320 -0.73 2.56 10.76
CA ALA A 320 -2.14 2.25 10.58
C ALA A 320 -2.33 1.04 9.67
N PHE A 321 -1.59 0.95 8.54
CA PHE A 321 -1.63 -0.22 7.67
C PHE A 321 -1.08 -1.47 8.32
N HIS A 322 -0.01 -1.35 9.10
CA HIS A 322 0.58 -2.49 9.80
C HIS A 322 -0.41 -3.10 10.81
N ARG A 323 -1.08 -2.27 11.60
CA ARG A 323 -2.13 -2.70 12.54
C ARG A 323 -3.36 -3.22 11.78
N ALA A 324 -3.87 -2.41 10.85
CA ALA A 324 -5.08 -2.74 10.09
C ALA A 324 -4.97 -4.06 9.32
N ARG A 325 -3.78 -4.43 8.85
CA ARG A 325 -3.55 -5.69 8.17
C ARG A 325 -3.88 -6.91 9.04
N LEU A 326 -3.53 -6.87 10.33
CA LEU A 326 -3.74 -7.99 11.24
C LEU A 326 -5.12 -7.92 11.92
N GLU A 327 -5.64 -6.73 12.15
CA GLU A 327 -6.85 -6.49 12.94
C GLU A 327 -8.09 -6.31 12.07
N SER A 328 -7.92 -5.95 10.80
CA SER A 328 -9.07 -5.64 9.93
C SER A 328 -9.79 -6.88 9.43
N SER A 329 -11.08 -6.73 9.23
CA SER A 329 -11.93 -7.73 8.59
C SER A 329 -11.59 -7.97 7.10
N LEU A 330 -10.81 -7.10 6.47
CA LEU A 330 -10.42 -7.24 5.06
C LEU A 330 -9.56 -8.48 4.83
N PHE A 331 -8.61 -8.75 5.72
CA PHE A 331 -7.68 -9.87 5.60
C PHE A 331 -8.05 -11.08 6.47
N ASN A 332 -9.09 -10.96 7.30
CA ASN A 332 -9.59 -12.06 8.12
C ASN A 332 -10.59 -12.91 7.31
N MET A 333 -10.08 -13.91 6.61
CA MET A 333 -10.89 -14.77 5.73
C MET A 333 -11.79 -15.74 6.46
N GLU A 334 -11.48 -16.16 7.70
CA GLU A 334 -12.36 -17.01 8.50
C GLU A 334 -13.63 -16.24 8.86
N ALA A 335 -13.50 -15.05 9.43
CA ALA A 335 -14.65 -14.18 9.70
C ALA A 335 -15.44 -13.84 8.43
N LYS A 336 -14.76 -13.70 7.28
CA LYS A 336 -15.40 -13.46 5.99
C LYS A 336 -16.20 -14.68 5.52
N ALA A 337 -15.64 -15.87 5.65
CA ALA A 337 -16.32 -17.12 5.30
C ALA A 337 -17.60 -17.30 6.16
N ASP A 338 -17.51 -17.06 7.47
CA ASP A 338 -18.66 -17.12 8.38
C ASP A 338 -19.76 -16.11 8.00
N GLN A 339 -19.39 -14.91 7.62
CA GLN A 339 -20.33 -13.90 7.13
C GLN A 339 -21.04 -14.36 5.86
N ILE A 340 -20.31 -14.95 4.90
CA ILE A 340 -20.88 -15.49 3.66
C ILE A 340 -21.82 -16.67 3.97
N VAL A 341 -21.38 -17.62 4.79
CA VAL A 341 -22.21 -18.79 5.20
C VAL A 341 -23.48 -18.33 5.91
N THR A 342 -23.37 -17.37 6.83
CA THR A 342 -24.52 -16.78 7.51
C THR A 342 -25.47 -16.09 6.51
N GLY A 343 -24.93 -15.33 5.58
CA GLY A 343 -25.72 -14.68 4.51
C GLY A 343 -26.44 -15.71 3.63
N LEU A 344 -25.75 -16.82 3.28
CA LEU A 344 -26.35 -17.91 2.50
C LEU A 344 -27.49 -18.61 3.28
N ARG A 345 -27.30 -18.89 4.56
CA ARG A 345 -28.35 -19.49 5.42
C ARG A 345 -29.58 -18.59 5.50
N LEU A 346 -29.38 -17.31 5.79
CA LEU A 346 -30.48 -16.35 5.85
C LEU A 346 -31.20 -16.21 4.50
N ALA A 347 -30.44 -16.15 3.41
CA ALA A 347 -31.00 -16.09 2.07
C ALA A 347 -31.81 -17.36 1.73
N TRP A 348 -31.32 -18.54 2.13
CA TRP A 348 -32.01 -19.81 1.95
C TRP A 348 -33.31 -19.86 2.78
N GLU A 349 -33.27 -19.48 4.06
CA GLU A 349 -34.46 -19.40 4.92
C GLU A 349 -35.55 -18.50 4.34
N ILE A 350 -35.15 -17.33 3.84
CA ILE A 350 -36.08 -16.39 3.18
C ILE A 350 -36.65 -16.99 1.90
N TYR A 351 -35.80 -17.64 1.09
CA TYR A 351 -36.19 -18.21 -0.20
C TYR A 351 -37.09 -19.44 -0.04
N SER A 352 -36.80 -20.30 0.94
CA SER A 352 -37.54 -21.55 1.21
C SER A 352 -38.77 -21.37 2.10
N SER A 353 -39.00 -20.14 2.64
CA SER A 353 -40.15 -19.92 3.53
C SER A 353 -41.48 -20.07 2.77
N PRO A 354 -42.52 -20.65 3.39
CA PRO A 354 -43.84 -20.87 2.76
C PRO A 354 -44.53 -19.59 2.28
N THR A 355 -44.16 -18.44 2.83
CA THR A 355 -44.65 -17.13 2.42
C THR A 355 -44.07 -16.69 1.07
N HIS A 356 -42.90 -17.21 0.67
CA HIS A 356 -42.31 -16.92 -0.63
C HIS A 356 -42.81 -17.86 -1.74
N SER A 357 -43.11 -19.10 -1.40
CA SER A 357 -43.59 -20.12 -2.36
C SER A 357 -45.01 -19.83 -2.87
N ARG A 358 -45.77 -18.99 -2.20
CA ARG A 358 -47.12 -18.59 -2.63
C ARG A 358 -47.24 -17.31 -3.43
N GLY A 359 -46.11 -16.64 -3.74
CA GLY A 359 -46.08 -15.29 -4.30
C GLY A 359 -45.33 -15.10 -5.61
N HIS A 360 -45.45 -16.00 -6.56
CA HIS A 360 -45.00 -15.70 -7.94
C HIS A 360 -45.93 -14.75 -8.71
N ARG A 361 -46.93 -14.19 -8.04
CA ARG A 361 -47.75 -13.11 -8.59
C ARG A 361 -47.99 -12.01 -7.54
N GLY A 362 -47.21 -10.96 -7.62
CA GLY A 362 -47.53 -9.64 -7.12
C GLY A 362 -47.04 -9.28 -5.70
N ARG A 363 -46.29 -8.20 -5.63
CA ARG A 363 -45.93 -7.34 -4.51
C ARG A 363 -44.97 -7.93 -3.47
N ALA A 364 -43.71 -7.58 -3.63
CA ALA A 364 -42.71 -7.67 -2.56
C ALA A 364 -43.20 -6.90 -1.32
N SER A 365 -43.44 -7.59 -0.22
CA SER A 365 -43.73 -7.00 1.06
C SER A 365 -42.48 -6.30 1.62
N LYS A 366 -42.58 -5.00 1.85
CA LYS A 366 -41.52 -4.11 2.36
C LYS A 366 -41.01 -4.46 3.77
N GLY A 367 -41.53 -5.48 4.43
CA GLY A 367 -41.35 -5.69 5.86
C GLY A 367 -40.22 -6.64 6.30
N TYR A 368 -39.68 -7.49 5.41
CA TYR A 368 -38.69 -8.52 5.82
C TYR A 368 -37.26 -8.09 5.80
N TRP A 369 -36.93 -7.02 5.11
CA TRP A 369 -35.56 -6.55 4.94
C TRP A 369 -35.00 -5.77 6.12
N THR A 370 -35.85 -5.31 7.04
CA THR A 370 -35.47 -4.47 8.20
C THR A 370 -34.77 -5.29 9.30
N ARG A 371 -34.94 -6.62 9.34
CA ARG A 371 -34.35 -7.47 10.40
C ARG A 371 -32.89 -7.85 10.22
N ILE A 372 -32.37 -7.78 9.00
CA ILE A 372 -30.93 -8.04 8.72
C ILE A 372 -30.03 -6.86 9.15
N TYR A 373 -30.64 -5.70 9.46
CA TYR A 373 -29.93 -4.45 9.70
C TYR A 373 -29.53 -4.19 11.16
N HIS A 374 -29.96 -4.98 12.13
CA HIS A 374 -29.86 -4.60 13.55
C HIS A 374 -28.81 -5.33 14.39
N THR A 375 -27.96 -6.16 13.82
CA THR A 375 -26.99 -6.91 14.65
C THR A 375 -25.61 -6.26 14.81
N ASN A 376 -25.33 -5.08 14.28
CA ASN A 376 -24.04 -4.40 14.55
C ASN A 376 -24.05 -2.88 14.33
N SER A 377 -25.16 -2.17 14.64
CA SER A 377 -25.19 -0.69 14.59
C SER A 377 -24.76 0.00 15.90
N ASP A 378 -24.48 -0.74 16.97
CA ASP A 378 -24.29 -0.13 18.29
C ASP A 378 -22.85 0.27 18.63
N ASN A 379 -21.89 0.13 17.69
CA ASN A 379 -20.49 0.53 17.95
C ASN A 379 -19.99 1.75 17.17
N TYR A 380 -20.87 2.53 16.53
CA TYR A 380 -20.46 3.73 15.78
C TYR A 380 -21.19 5.02 16.18
N SER A 381 -21.49 5.16 17.47
CA SER A 381 -21.91 6.47 18.01
C SER A 381 -21.09 6.77 19.26
N SER A 382 -19.92 7.32 19.07
CA SER A 382 -19.19 8.23 19.98
C SER A 382 -17.68 8.13 19.74
N THR A 383 -17.16 8.92 18.85
CA THR A 383 -16.02 9.87 19.05
C THR A 383 -15.92 10.73 17.82
#